data_d6b666f7574cf1b786b9d97b62f61164
#
_entry.id   d6b666f7574cf1b786b9d97b62f61164
#
_cell.length_a   1.000
_cell.length_b   1.000
_cell.length_c   1.000
_cell.angle_alpha   90.00
_cell.angle_beta   90.00
_cell.angle_gamma   90.00
#
_symmetry.space_group_name_H-M   'P 1'
#
loop_
_entity.id
_entity.type
_entity.pdbx_description
1 polymer ?
#
loop_
_entity_poly.entity_id
_entity_poly.type
_entity_poly.pdbx_seq_one_letter_code
_entity_poly.pdbx_strand_id
1 'polypeptide(L)'
;MLTKKEIIEIASIRHIKPYQQEKHYIQTIILIALSDYPLVFKGGTYLWFFHNLDRYSIDLDFTYDFAMKGAETTSKQEFANKILLTLKNKLLELAGIECTCKITNLWEDIGFSIKVSAVGPLHINEKSICYVDIDVSFREKVLLEPNPYMLDHPTYKLPSRVVRGMDINEIFAEKIRAVITRDSARDVYDLWYLINKKDLSLHLYLSM
;
A
#
# COMPACT_ATOMS: atom_id res chain seq x y z
N MET A 1 18.89 -2.24 8.16
CA MET A 1 17.79 -1.56 8.88
C MET A 1 18.20 -0.15 9.24
N LEU A 2 17.29 0.84 9.11
CA LEU A 2 17.49 2.16 9.69
C LEU A 2 17.54 2.03 11.22
N THR A 3 18.35 2.88 11.87
CA THR A 3 18.40 2.96 13.33
C THR A 3 17.21 3.77 13.87
N LYS A 4 16.91 3.64 15.16
CA LYS A 4 15.92 4.47 15.86
C LYS A 4 16.19 5.97 15.68
N LYS A 5 17.48 6.37 15.75
CA LYS A 5 17.91 7.76 15.58
C LYS A 5 17.57 8.28 14.16
N GLU A 6 17.91 7.51 13.13
CA GLU A 6 17.59 7.88 11.73
C GLU A 6 16.07 8.01 11.50
N ILE A 7 15.25 7.10 12.07
CA ILE A 7 13.78 7.22 11.97
C ILE A 7 13.29 8.52 12.61
N ILE A 8 13.80 8.90 13.78
CA ILE A 8 13.40 10.13 14.48
C ILE A 8 13.84 11.37 13.68
N GLU A 9 15.05 11.39 13.15
CA GLU A 9 15.57 12.48 12.33
C GLU A 9 14.74 12.68 11.06
N ILE A 10 14.45 11.61 10.32
CA ILE A 10 13.61 11.66 9.12
C ILE A 10 12.19 12.12 9.46
N ALA A 11 11.62 11.64 10.56
CA ALA A 11 10.29 12.04 11.03
C ALA A 11 10.24 13.55 11.31
N SER A 12 11.27 14.10 11.95
CA SER A 12 11.37 15.53 12.23
C SER A 12 11.41 16.38 10.95
N ILE A 13 12.21 15.97 9.97
CA ILE A 13 12.31 16.65 8.66
C ILE A 13 10.97 16.62 7.92
N ARG A 14 10.25 15.51 8.00
CA ARG A 14 8.94 15.34 7.34
C ARG A 14 7.76 15.89 8.15
N HIS A 15 8.00 16.44 9.34
CA HIS A 15 6.97 16.93 10.25
C HIS A 15 5.89 15.90 10.60
N ILE A 16 6.27 14.63 10.75
CA ILE A 16 5.40 13.53 11.15
C ILE A 16 5.91 12.86 12.44
N LYS A 17 5.06 12.05 13.07
CA LYS A 17 5.45 11.32 14.30
C LYS A 17 6.40 10.16 13.97
N PRO A 18 7.35 9.81 14.87
CA PRO A 18 8.31 8.71 14.62
C PRO A 18 7.65 7.39 14.24
N TYR A 19 6.55 6.99 14.87
CA TYR A 19 5.84 5.76 14.55
C TYR A 19 5.20 5.78 13.13
N GLN A 20 4.80 6.96 12.64
CA GLN A 20 4.32 7.13 11.26
C GLN A 20 5.45 6.96 10.26
N GLN A 21 6.64 7.50 10.60
CA GLN A 21 7.84 7.36 9.80
C GLN A 21 8.33 5.91 9.75
N GLU A 22 8.32 5.19 10.88
CA GLU A 22 8.63 3.77 10.92
C GLU A 22 7.68 2.96 10.04
N LYS A 23 6.37 3.21 10.17
CA LYS A 23 5.36 2.54 9.33
C LYS A 23 5.59 2.82 7.84
N HIS A 24 5.85 4.06 7.45
CA HIS A 24 6.17 4.42 6.06
C HIS A 24 7.42 3.67 5.55
N TYR A 25 8.46 3.53 6.39
CA TYR A 25 9.65 2.77 6.04
C TYR A 25 9.32 1.29 5.81
N ILE A 26 8.55 0.66 6.69
CA ILE A 26 8.13 -0.74 6.56
C ILE A 26 7.19 -0.92 5.36
N GLN A 27 6.23 -0.02 5.14
CA GLN A 27 5.39 -0.01 3.95
C GLN A 27 6.21 0.08 2.65
N THR A 28 7.26 0.91 2.64
CA THR A 28 8.18 1.01 1.50
C THR A 28 8.86 -0.33 1.19
N ILE A 29 9.33 -1.05 2.21
CA ILE A 29 9.94 -2.38 2.03
C ILE A 29 8.92 -3.39 1.49
N ILE A 30 7.69 -3.35 2.00
CA ILE A 30 6.60 -4.22 1.53
C ILE A 30 6.26 -3.93 0.06
N LEU A 31 6.17 -2.65 -0.32
CA LEU A 31 5.92 -2.26 -1.72
C LEU A 31 7.04 -2.74 -2.66
N ILE A 32 8.31 -2.63 -2.23
CA ILE A 32 9.45 -3.18 -2.96
C ILE A 32 9.34 -4.71 -3.09
N ALA A 33 8.99 -5.40 -2.00
CA ALA A 33 8.85 -6.86 -1.99
C ALA A 33 7.75 -7.36 -2.93
N LEU A 34 6.70 -6.56 -3.13
CA LEU A 34 5.53 -6.91 -3.93
C LEU A 34 5.56 -6.33 -5.36
N SER A 35 6.60 -5.58 -5.73
CA SER A 35 6.66 -4.86 -7.02
C SER A 35 6.57 -5.77 -8.25
N ASP A 36 7.03 -7.02 -8.14
CA ASP A 36 7.04 -7.99 -9.24
C ASP A 36 5.75 -8.85 -9.30
N TYR A 37 4.82 -8.64 -8.37
CA TYR A 37 3.54 -9.35 -8.35
C TYR A 37 2.49 -8.66 -9.23
N PRO A 38 1.48 -9.40 -9.72
CA PRO A 38 0.37 -8.85 -10.50
C PRO A 38 -0.59 -8.06 -9.60
N LEU A 39 -0.07 -7.04 -8.95
CA LEU A 39 -0.77 -6.19 -8.00
C LEU A 39 -0.72 -4.74 -8.45
N VAL A 40 -1.86 -4.07 -8.39
CA VAL A 40 -1.99 -2.63 -8.63
C VAL A 40 -2.28 -1.95 -7.31
N PHE A 41 -1.37 -1.09 -6.88
CA PHE A 41 -1.44 -0.37 -5.61
C PHE A 41 -2.49 0.75 -5.70
N LYS A 42 -3.35 0.84 -4.69
CA LYS A 42 -4.46 1.78 -4.64
C LYS A 42 -4.73 2.32 -3.22
N GLY A 43 -5.87 2.98 -3.05
CA GLY A 43 -6.33 3.41 -1.74
C GLY A 43 -5.65 4.68 -1.20
N GLY A 44 -5.92 4.96 0.08
CA GLY A 44 -5.42 6.19 0.73
C GLY A 44 -3.90 6.24 0.86
N THR A 45 -3.25 5.10 1.07
CA THR A 45 -1.80 5.03 1.19
C THR A 45 -1.10 5.24 -0.16
N TYR A 46 -1.70 4.76 -1.26
CA TYR A 46 -1.23 5.09 -2.61
C TYR A 46 -1.28 6.61 -2.87
N LEU A 47 -2.40 7.27 -2.52
CA LEU A 47 -2.52 8.72 -2.63
C LEU A 47 -1.49 9.46 -1.77
N TRP A 48 -1.19 8.96 -0.58
CA TRP A 48 -0.18 9.53 0.30
C TRP A 48 1.25 9.36 -0.24
N PHE A 49 1.60 8.19 -0.80
CA PHE A 49 2.93 7.93 -1.34
C PHE A 49 3.23 8.70 -2.63
N PHE A 50 2.27 8.78 -3.55
CA PHE A 50 2.54 9.21 -4.93
C PHE A 50 1.75 10.45 -5.37
N HIS A 51 0.75 10.86 -4.60
CA HIS A 51 -0.11 12.00 -4.96
C HIS A 51 -0.15 13.11 -3.90
N ASN A 52 0.77 13.08 -2.93
CA ASN A 52 0.92 14.09 -1.87
C ASN A 52 -0.35 14.29 -1.03
N LEU A 53 -1.14 13.24 -0.81
CA LEU A 53 -2.25 13.32 0.15
C LEU A 53 -1.69 13.71 1.51
N ASP A 54 -2.23 14.77 2.10
CA ASP A 54 -1.69 15.39 3.32
C ASP A 54 -2.21 14.76 4.62
N ARG A 55 -3.01 13.70 4.52
CA ARG A 55 -3.37 12.87 5.68
C ARG A 55 -2.59 11.56 5.70
N TYR A 56 -2.22 11.15 6.90
CA TYR A 56 -1.58 9.87 7.13
C TYR A 56 -2.52 8.69 6.81
N SER A 57 -1.98 7.69 6.12
CA SER A 57 -2.68 6.44 5.80
C SER A 57 -1.85 5.23 6.22
N ILE A 58 -2.52 4.14 6.59
CA ILE A 58 -1.91 3.05 7.36
C ILE A 58 -1.90 1.68 6.67
N ASP A 59 -2.90 1.42 5.82
CA ASP A 59 -3.11 0.11 5.19
C ASP A 59 -2.58 0.11 3.76
N LEU A 60 -2.21 -1.03 3.23
CA LEU A 60 -1.79 -1.20 1.84
C LEU A 60 -2.88 -1.94 1.07
N ASP A 61 -3.56 -1.22 0.18
CA ASP A 61 -4.64 -1.75 -0.63
C ASP A 61 -4.16 -2.08 -2.04
N PHE A 62 -4.52 -3.26 -2.56
CA PHE A 62 -4.19 -3.69 -3.90
C PHE A 62 -5.40 -4.29 -4.62
N THR A 63 -5.42 -4.16 -5.93
CA THR A 63 -6.26 -4.96 -6.83
C THR A 63 -5.35 -5.93 -7.59
N TYR A 64 -5.78 -7.21 -7.68
CA TYR A 64 -5.10 -8.21 -8.50
C TYR A 64 -5.37 -7.91 -9.97
N ASP A 65 -4.30 -7.81 -10.75
CA ASP A 65 -4.38 -7.53 -12.19
C ASP A 65 -4.30 -8.83 -13.00
N PHE A 66 -5.44 -9.31 -13.44
CA PHE A 66 -5.56 -10.51 -14.29
C PHE A 66 -4.98 -10.33 -15.70
N ALA A 67 -4.79 -9.10 -16.15
CA ALA A 67 -4.26 -8.80 -17.48
C ALA A 67 -2.72 -8.78 -17.50
N MET A 68 -2.08 -8.71 -16.31
CA MET A 68 -0.62 -8.71 -16.24
C MET A 68 -0.05 -10.04 -16.73
N LYS A 69 0.96 -9.98 -17.59
CA LYS A 69 1.68 -11.15 -18.07
C LYS A 69 2.32 -11.91 -16.89
N GLY A 70 1.97 -13.18 -16.73
CA GLY A 70 2.42 -14.00 -15.59
C GLY A 70 1.43 -14.02 -14.42
N ALA A 71 0.23 -13.42 -14.55
CA ALA A 71 -0.86 -13.67 -13.63
C ALA A 71 -1.22 -15.18 -13.69
N GLU A 72 -0.96 -15.86 -12.57
CA GLU A 72 -1.18 -17.31 -12.47
C GLU A 72 -2.65 -17.58 -12.09
N THR A 73 -3.21 -18.69 -12.60
CA THR A 73 -4.51 -19.23 -12.18
C THR A 73 -4.42 -19.99 -10.85
N THR A 74 -3.56 -19.53 -9.96
CA THR A 74 -3.34 -20.13 -8.64
C THR A 74 -4.52 -19.82 -7.72
N SER A 75 -4.82 -20.68 -6.77
CA SER A 75 -5.83 -20.38 -5.76
C SER A 75 -5.41 -19.14 -4.94
N LYS A 76 -6.40 -18.37 -4.48
CA LYS A 76 -6.11 -17.18 -3.64
C LYS A 76 -5.34 -17.53 -2.38
N GLN A 77 -5.59 -18.72 -1.81
CA GLN A 77 -4.85 -19.24 -0.65
C GLN A 77 -3.36 -19.45 -0.97
N GLU A 78 -3.06 -20.08 -2.11
CA GLU A 78 -1.68 -20.30 -2.54
C GLU A 78 -0.98 -18.98 -2.85
N PHE A 79 -1.67 -18.07 -3.52
CA PHE A 79 -1.14 -16.72 -3.80
C PHE A 79 -0.87 -15.95 -2.51
N ALA A 80 -1.79 -15.98 -1.54
CA ALA A 80 -1.59 -15.37 -0.23
C ALA A 80 -0.40 -15.99 0.51
N ASN A 81 -0.24 -17.31 0.49
CA ASN A 81 0.90 -18.00 1.10
C ASN A 81 2.23 -17.61 0.44
N LYS A 82 2.25 -17.47 -0.89
CA LYS A 82 3.42 -16.98 -1.65
C LYS A 82 3.80 -15.55 -1.21
N ILE A 83 2.83 -14.67 -1.06
CA ILE A 83 3.05 -13.32 -0.52
C ILE A 83 3.61 -13.36 0.91
N LEU A 84 3.03 -14.15 1.81
CA LEU A 84 3.52 -14.28 3.19
C LEU A 84 5.01 -14.65 3.23
N LEU A 85 5.41 -15.66 2.44
CA LEU A 85 6.80 -16.11 2.38
C LEU A 85 7.71 -15.00 1.83
N THR A 86 7.28 -14.33 0.77
CA THR A 86 8.04 -13.24 0.16
C THR A 86 8.23 -12.08 1.13
N LEU A 87 7.17 -11.65 1.83
CA LEU A 87 7.24 -10.58 2.82
C LEU A 87 8.22 -10.91 3.93
N LYS A 88 8.13 -12.12 4.51
CA LYS A 88 9.03 -12.57 5.58
C LYS A 88 10.50 -12.53 5.13
N ASN A 89 10.79 -13.06 3.94
CA ASN A 89 12.14 -13.13 3.42
C ASN A 89 12.68 -11.73 3.05
N LYS A 90 11.86 -10.90 2.38
CA LYS A 90 12.30 -9.59 1.91
C LYS A 90 12.47 -8.55 3.01
N LEU A 91 11.64 -8.55 4.05
CA LEU A 91 11.85 -7.69 5.21
C LEU A 91 13.18 -8.00 5.90
N LEU A 92 13.50 -9.28 6.03
CA LEU A 92 14.77 -9.72 6.61
C LEU A 92 15.95 -9.38 5.68
N GLU A 93 15.86 -9.72 4.39
CA GLU A 93 16.93 -9.51 3.39
C GLU A 93 17.26 -8.02 3.20
N LEU A 94 16.24 -7.18 2.95
CA LEU A 94 16.43 -5.78 2.60
C LEU A 94 16.75 -4.88 3.80
N ALA A 95 16.24 -5.22 4.97
CA ALA A 95 16.31 -4.34 6.12
C ALA A 95 16.71 -5.02 7.44
N GLY A 96 16.92 -6.33 7.48
CA GLY A 96 17.16 -7.06 8.72
C GLY A 96 15.99 -6.99 9.71
N ILE A 97 14.76 -6.82 9.20
CA ILE A 97 13.55 -6.73 10.01
C ILE A 97 12.90 -8.10 10.13
N GLU A 98 12.87 -8.62 11.35
CA GLU A 98 12.08 -9.81 11.65
C GLU A 98 10.59 -9.47 11.66
N CYS A 99 9.77 -10.34 11.09
CA CYS A 99 8.34 -10.17 11.10
C CYS A 99 7.59 -11.50 11.18
N THR A 100 6.38 -11.44 11.71
CA THR A 100 5.38 -12.48 11.54
C THR A 100 4.30 -11.97 10.59
N CYS A 101 3.92 -12.83 9.64
CA CYS A 101 2.87 -12.54 8.67
C CYS A 101 1.78 -13.59 8.80
N LYS A 102 0.52 -13.16 8.83
CA LYS A 102 -0.63 -14.08 8.88
C LYS A 102 -1.76 -13.59 8.00
N ILE A 103 -2.46 -14.53 7.36
CA ILE A 103 -3.74 -14.25 6.70
C ILE A 103 -4.76 -14.01 7.83
N THR A 104 -5.39 -12.84 7.81
CA THR A 104 -6.43 -12.47 8.79
C THR A 104 -7.83 -12.75 8.25
N ASN A 105 -8.00 -12.60 6.94
CA ASN A 105 -9.24 -12.91 6.25
C ASN A 105 -8.93 -13.54 4.90
N LEU A 106 -9.78 -14.46 4.48
CA LEU A 106 -9.77 -15.07 3.16
C LEU A 106 -11.20 -15.24 2.68
N TRP A 107 -11.55 -14.59 1.59
CA TRP A 107 -12.88 -14.68 0.97
C TRP A 107 -12.71 -15.21 -0.45
N GLU A 108 -13.31 -16.35 -0.75
CA GLU A 108 -13.10 -17.05 -2.02
C GLU A 108 -13.35 -16.20 -3.26
N ASP A 109 -14.37 -15.33 -3.23
CA ASP A 109 -14.78 -14.52 -4.37
C ASP A 109 -14.25 -13.08 -4.34
N ILE A 110 -13.78 -12.61 -3.19
CA ILE A 110 -13.45 -11.19 -2.97
C ILE A 110 -11.95 -10.95 -2.92
N GLY A 111 -11.20 -11.72 -2.11
CA GLY A 111 -9.79 -11.48 -1.87
C GLY A 111 -9.29 -12.00 -0.53
N PHE A 112 -8.20 -11.41 -0.05
CA PHE A 112 -7.64 -11.75 1.26
C PHE A 112 -7.00 -10.54 1.93
N SER A 113 -6.86 -10.64 3.27
CA SER A 113 -6.12 -9.69 4.09
C SER A 113 -4.96 -10.37 4.78
N ILE A 114 -3.82 -9.69 4.82
CA ILE A 114 -2.61 -10.12 5.53
C ILE A 114 -2.25 -9.07 6.57
N LYS A 115 -1.94 -9.52 7.78
CA LYS A 115 -1.34 -8.69 8.81
C LYS A 115 0.15 -9.00 8.93
N VAL A 116 0.98 -7.98 8.75
CA VAL A 116 2.42 -8.00 9.01
C VAL A 116 2.68 -7.38 10.37
N SER A 117 3.34 -8.12 11.25
CA SER A 117 3.78 -7.66 12.57
C SER A 117 5.31 -7.60 12.55
N ALA A 118 5.88 -6.41 12.40
CA ALA A 118 7.30 -6.19 12.18
C ALA A 118 8.01 -5.65 13.41
N VAL A 119 9.19 -6.22 13.70
CA VAL A 119 10.12 -5.73 14.73
C VAL A 119 10.97 -4.62 14.11
N GLY A 120 10.38 -3.43 14.06
CA GLY A 120 10.98 -2.27 13.39
C GLY A 120 12.00 -1.52 14.24
N PRO A 121 12.59 -0.44 13.70
CA PRO A 121 13.62 0.35 14.38
C PRO A 121 13.22 0.98 15.72
N LEU A 122 11.94 1.21 15.95
CA LEU A 122 11.43 1.76 17.21
C LEU A 122 11.04 0.69 18.23
N HIS A 123 11.21 -0.59 17.87
CA HIS A 123 10.82 -1.70 18.74
C HIS A 123 11.57 -1.70 20.06
N ILE A 124 10.84 -1.84 21.19
CA ILE A 124 11.36 -1.96 22.55
C ILE A 124 10.73 -3.17 23.25
N ASN A 125 9.45 -3.44 22.98
CA ASN A 125 8.66 -4.50 23.59
C ASN A 125 7.44 -4.84 22.70
N GLU A 126 6.65 -5.81 23.09
CA GLU A 126 5.48 -6.28 22.33
C GLU A 126 4.48 -5.16 21.96
N LYS A 127 4.36 -4.10 22.76
CA LYS A 127 3.47 -2.96 22.48
C LYS A 127 3.99 -2.02 21.41
N SER A 128 5.27 -2.14 21.05
CA SER A 128 5.95 -1.33 20.04
C SER A 128 6.18 -2.07 18.72
N ILE A 129 5.48 -3.17 18.47
CA ILE A 129 5.44 -3.86 17.19
C ILE A 129 4.74 -2.96 16.15
N CYS A 130 5.36 -2.81 14.99
CA CYS A 130 4.75 -2.09 13.88
C CYS A 130 3.84 -3.03 13.08
N TYR A 131 2.55 -2.73 13.06
CA TYR A 131 1.56 -3.48 12.30
C TYR A 131 1.28 -2.80 10.96
N VAL A 132 1.27 -3.59 9.88
CA VAL A 132 0.83 -3.17 8.55
C VAL A 132 -0.20 -4.18 8.06
N ASP A 133 -1.39 -3.70 7.73
CA ASP A 133 -2.43 -4.50 7.10
C ASP A 133 -2.33 -4.35 5.57
N ILE A 134 -2.47 -5.46 4.85
CA ILE A 134 -2.40 -5.54 3.40
C ILE A 134 -3.69 -6.19 2.93
N ASP A 135 -4.44 -5.50 2.08
CA ASP A 135 -5.66 -5.99 1.48
C ASP A 135 -5.49 -6.19 -0.03
N VAL A 136 -5.82 -7.38 -0.52
CA VAL A 136 -5.75 -7.73 -1.93
C VAL A 136 -7.13 -8.10 -2.42
N SER A 137 -7.71 -7.28 -3.31
CA SER A 137 -9.00 -7.50 -3.94
C SER A 137 -8.84 -8.23 -5.28
N PHE A 138 -9.68 -9.24 -5.50
CA PHE A 138 -9.85 -9.95 -6.76
C PHE A 138 -11.22 -9.67 -7.40
N ARG A 139 -12.06 -8.91 -6.70
CA ARG A 139 -13.43 -8.63 -7.12
C ARG A 139 -13.51 -7.65 -8.28
N GLU A 140 -12.66 -6.63 -8.26
CA GLU A 140 -12.68 -5.56 -9.22
C GLU A 140 -11.62 -5.78 -10.29
N LYS A 141 -11.98 -5.52 -11.55
CA LYS A 141 -11.01 -5.49 -12.64
C LYS A 141 -10.32 -4.14 -12.66
N VAL A 142 -9.05 -4.13 -12.98
CA VAL A 142 -8.33 -2.91 -13.36
C VAL A 142 -8.84 -2.48 -14.73
N LEU A 143 -9.43 -1.31 -14.83
CA LEU A 143 -10.10 -0.84 -16.05
C LEU A 143 -9.19 0.02 -16.93
N LEU A 144 -8.35 0.86 -16.30
CA LEU A 144 -7.41 1.73 -16.96
C LEU A 144 -5.98 1.19 -16.81
N GLU A 145 -5.10 1.51 -17.76
CA GLU A 145 -3.69 1.10 -17.68
C GLU A 145 -3.05 1.65 -16.39
N PRO A 146 -2.49 0.79 -15.53
CA PRO A 146 -1.83 1.24 -14.31
C PRO A 146 -0.60 2.08 -14.61
N ASN A 147 -0.43 3.15 -13.85
CA ASN A 147 0.70 4.05 -14.01
C ASN A 147 1.94 3.53 -13.25
N PRO A 148 3.12 3.54 -13.87
CA PRO A 148 4.37 3.18 -13.19
C PRO A 148 4.84 4.35 -12.31
N TYR A 149 5.09 4.08 -11.02
CA TYR A 149 5.67 5.04 -10.08
C TYR A 149 7.01 4.56 -9.57
N MET A 150 8.02 5.42 -9.67
CA MET A 150 9.32 5.14 -9.07
C MET A 150 9.23 5.28 -7.56
N LEU A 151 9.39 4.16 -6.85
CA LEU A 151 9.55 4.13 -5.40
C LEU A 151 11.05 4.25 -5.09
N ASP A 152 11.46 5.46 -4.78
CA ASP A 152 12.85 5.80 -4.47
C ASP A 152 12.91 6.70 -3.23
N HIS A 153 13.52 6.17 -2.18
CA HIS A 153 13.76 6.89 -0.94
C HIS A 153 15.25 6.75 -0.55
N PRO A 154 16.12 7.63 -1.06
CA PRO A 154 17.58 7.50 -0.84
C PRO A 154 17.97 7.41 0.63
N THR A 155 17.24 8.11 1.51
CA THR A 155 17.49 8.07 2.97
C THR A 155 17.21 6.71 3.60
N TYR A 156 16.45 5.83 2.93
CA TYR A 156 16.11 4.50 3.45
C TYR A 156 17.17 3.45 3.13
N LYS A 157 18.12 3.76 2.24
CA LYS A 157 19.16 2.82 1.78
C LYS A 157 18.55 1.52 1.21
N LEU A 158 17.43 1.64 0.54
CA LEU A 158 16.70 0.56 -0.12
C LEU A 158 16.87 0.67 -1.64
N PRO A 159 16.76 -0.45 -2.37
CA PRO A 159 16.78 -0.41 -3.83
C PRO A 159 15.55 0.31 -4.37
N SER A 160 15.74 1.15 -5.39
CA SER A 160 14.64 1.75 -6.13
C SER A 160 13.86 0.67 -6.91
N ARG A 161 12.55 0.78 -6.97
CA ARG A 161 11.66 -0.13 -7.70
C ARG A 161 10.51 0.65 -8.33
N VAL A 162 9.99 0.10 -9.41
CA VAL A 162 8.75 0.60 -10.01
C VAL A 162 7.57 -0.12 -9.36
N VAL A 163 6.63 0.65 -8.83
CA VAL A 163 5.35 0.16 -8.30
C VAL A 163 4.25 0.55 -9.28
N ARG A 164 3.37 -0.39 -9.60
CA ARG A 164 2.21 -0.14 -10.47
C ARG A 164 1.09 0.44 -9.63
N GLY A 165 0.74 1.69 -9.88
CA GLY A 165 -0.36 2.39 -9.20
C GLY A 165 -1.60 2.46 -10.06
N MET A 166 -2.76 2.38 -9.46
CA MET A 166 -4.05 2.53 -10.14
C MET A 166 -4.17 3.92 -10.77
N ASP A 167 -4.78 4.00 -11.94
CA ASP A 167 -5.03 5.30 -12.58
C ASP A 167 -5.85 6.21 -11.64
N ILE A 168 -5.48 7.49 -11.62
CA ILE A 168 -6.09 8.45 -10.67
C ILE A 168 -7.60 8.61 -10.89
N ASN A 169 -8.05 8.45 -12.14
CA ASN A 169 -9.47 8.53 -12.47
C ASN A 169 -10.21 7.31 -11.90
N GLU A 170 -9.61 6.13 -11.97
CA GLU A 170 -10.19 4.92 -11.39
C GLU A 170 -10.24 5.01 -9.86
N ILE A 171 -9.19 5.55 -9.22
CA ILE A 171 -9.20 5.88 -7.78
C ILE A 171 -10.34 6.84 -7.43
N PHE A 172 -10.55 7.87 -8.26
CA PHE A 172 -11.61 8.83 -8.06
C PHE A 172 -12.99 8.17 -8.09
N ALA A 173 -13.26 7.31 -9.08
CA ALA A 173 -14.50 6.55 -9.18
C ALA A 173 -14.69 5.61 -7.97
N GLU A 174 -13.62 4.91 -7.51
CA GLU A 174 -13.67 4.10 -6.30
C GLU A 174 -14.00 4.92 -5.05
N LYS A 175 -13.46 6.14 -4.92
CA LYS A 175 -13.75 7.03 -3.79
C LYS A 175 -15.17 7.57 -3.81
N ILE A 176 -15.75 7.88 -4.97
CA ILE A 176 -17.18 8.21 -5.10
C ILE A 176 -18.02 7.05 -4.59
N ARG A 177 -17.77 5.84 -5.08
CA ARG A 177 -18.50 4.65 -4.63
C ARG A 177 -18.36 4.44 -3.12
N ALA A 178 -17.14 4.61 -2.58
CA ALA A 178 -16.88 4.44 -1.15
C ALA A 178 -17.69 5.43 -0.29
N VAL A 179 -17.76 6.70 -0.68
CA VAL A 179 -18.56 7.73 0.02
C VAL A 179 -20.06 7.40 0.01
N ILE A 180 -20.56 6.82 -1.09
CA ILE A 180 -21.97 6.44 -1.21
C ILE A 180 -22.30 5.19 -0.37
N THR A 181 -21.35 4.24 -0.27
CA THR A 181 -21.62 2.91 0.29
C THR A 181 -21.19 2.71 1.73
N ARG A 182 -20.35 3.59 2.26
CA ARG A 182 -19.84 3.49 3.64
C ARG A 182 -19.69 4.87 4.30
N ASP A 183 -19.99 4.93 5.57
CA ASP A 183 -19.86 6.15 6.38
C ASP A 183 -18.41 6.27 6.89
N SER A 184 -17.56 6.91 6.08
CA SER A 184 -16.14 7.10 6.38
C SER A 184 -15.68 8.51 6.05
N ALA A 185 -15.39 9.29 7.08
CA ALA A 185 -14.86 10.64 6.93
C ALA A 185 -13.55 10.69 6.11
N ARG A 186 -12.74 9.62 6.13
CA ARG A 186 -11.51 9.52 5.35
C ARG A 186 -11.79 9.46 3.85
N ASP A 187 -12.84 8.75 3.43
CA ASP A 187 -13.19 8.65 2.02
C ASP A 187 -13.75 9.99 1.49
N VAL A 188 -14.53 10.70 2.31
CA VAL A 188 -14.99 12.07 1.98
C VAL A 188 -13.81 13.01 1.84
N TYR A 189 -12.84 12.95 2.75
CA TYR A 189 -11.63 13.76 2.69
C TYR A 189 -10.79 13.47 1.44
N ASP A 190 -10.58 12.18 1.12
CA ASP A 190 -9.84 11.76 -0.06
C ASP A 190 -10.51 12.25 -1.35
N LEU A 191 -11.84 12.15 -1.42
CA LEU A 191 -12.61 12.64 -2.56
C LEU A 191 -12.49 14.16 -2.70
N TRP A 192 -12.65 14.90 -1.60
CA TRP A 192 -12.46 16.35 -1.58
C TRP A 192 -11.03 16.74 -2.04
N TYR A 193 -10.01 16.01 -1.55
CA TYR A 193 -8.61 16.22 -1.94
C TYR A 193 -8.41 16.04 -3.44
N LEU A 194 -8.94 14.96 -4.00
CA LEU A 194 -8.84 14.66 -5.43
C LEU A 194 -9.49 15.74 -6.29
N ILE A 195 -10.68 16.22 -5.91
CA ILE A 195 -11.38 17.27 -6.63
C ILE A 195 -10.58 18.58 -6.63
N ASN A 196 -9.96 18.96 -5.51
CA ASN A 196 -9.32 20.26 -5.36
C ASN A 196 -7.84 20.30 -5.74
N LYS A 197 -7.15 19.16 -5.79
CA LYS A 197 -5.69 19.09 -5.96
C LYS A 197 -5.26 18.42 -7.27
N LYS A 198 -6.17 17.81 -8.00
CA LYS A 198 -5.88 17.13 -9.26
C LYS A 198 -6.74 17.70 -10.38
N ASP A 199 -6.13 17.93 -11.54
CA ASP A 199 -6.84 18.21 -12.79
C ASP A 199 -7.50 16.91 -13.28
N LEU A 200 -8.58 16.55 -12.60
CA LEU A 200 -9.40 15.41 -13.01
C LEU A 200 -10.20 15.82 -14.24
N SER A 201 -10.11 15.03 -15.29
CA SER A 201 -10.94 15.20 -16.49
C SER A 201 -12.38 14.80 -16.18
N LEU A 202 -13.11 15.64 -15.44
CA LEU A 202 -14.51 15.39 -15.02
C LEU A 202 -15.44 15.05 -16.21
N HIS A 203 -15.05 15.41 -17.44
CA HIS A 203 -15.82 15.09 -18.65
C HIS A 203 -15.92 13.59 -18.98
N LEU A 204 -15.02 12.75 -18.47
CA LEU A 204 -15.05 11.29 -18.71
C LEU A 204 -16.10 10.55 -17.87
N TYR A 205 -16.59 11.15 -16.79
CA TYR A 205 -17.49 10.47 -15.83
C TYR A 205 -18.96 10.71 -16.03
N LEU A 206 -19.34 11.72 -16.83
CA LEU A 206 -20.73 12.00 -17.13
C LEU A 206 -21.25 11.21 -18.34
N SER A 207 -20.40 10.39 -18.97
CA SER A 207 -20.72 9.58 -20.16
C SER A 207 -20.65 8.07 -19.92
N MET A 208 -20.44 7.61 -18.68
CA MET A 208 -20.53 6.22 -18.24
C MET A 208 -21.75 6.03 -17.34
#